data_7e7cabe77b72f4391fe5a47728b1d658
#
_entry.id   7e7cabe77b72f4391fe5a47728b1d658
#
_cell.length_a   1.000
_cell.length_b   1.000
_cell.length_c   1.000
_cell.angle_alpha   90.00
_cell.angle_beta   90.00
_cell.angle_gamma   90.00
#
_symmetry.space_group_name_H-M   'P 1'
#
loop_
_entity.id
_entity.type
_entity.pdbx_description
1 polymer ?
#
loop_
_entity_poly.entity_id
_entity_poly.type
_entity_poly.pdbx_seq_one_letter_code
_entity_poly.pdbx_strand_id
1 'polypeptide(L)'
;VPSGASTGSNEALELRDNESDFGGKTVLRAVNNVNTVLAEELVGMDVRSQRNVDKALNDLDGTPNKSNLGANAILGVSMAVARAAANSANMHLYEYLGGPNACTLPVPLMNVINGGAHAGNALSIQEFFIIPTRAETFSDALRMGVETYHELKHVLQAQYGQGASNVGDEGGFAPALSSSSEALDAIMTAIGNAGYDQEMRLGVDCAASGFYDKTTQTYLMDGKRLSPTELSEYYEDLVDRYPVMLIEDPFDEDAFEDFAQITSRLAGTTIVGDDLFVTNVDRLSEGIKLGAANALLLKLNQIGTMSEAFDAATLAFRNGYSVVVSHRSGETEDTTIADVAVALGSEFIKTGAPARSERNAKYNQLLRIQEFLADAASYRGRNLQT
;
A
#
# COMPACT_ATOMS: atom_id res chain seq x y z
N VAL A 1 0.00 13.34 -9.45
CA VAL A 1 -0.04 12.09 -8.63
C VAL A 1 -1.22 12.17 -7.67
N PRO A 2 -2.19 11.26 -7.76
CA PRO A 2 -3.39 11.29 -6.92
C PRO A 2 -3.18 10.66 -5.55
N SER A 3 -4.10 10.96 -4.60
CA SER A 3 -4.29 10.24 -3.35
C SER A 3 -5.46 9.25 -3.47
N GLY A 4 -6.54 9.43 -2.77
CA GLY A 4 -7.71 8.55 -2.80
C GLY A 4 -8.75 8.90 -1.74
N ALA A 5 -9.62 7.94 -1.43
CA ALA A 5 -10.70 8.12 -0.47
C ALA A 5 -10.20 8.10 0.99
N SER A 6 -9.19 7.26 1.28
CA SER A 6 -8.58 7.15 2.61
C SER A 6 -7.26 7.91 2.64
N THR A 7 -7.13 8.88 3.54
CA THR A 7 -5.92 9.70 3.74
C THR A 7 -5.71 9.94 5.22
N GLY A 8 -4.49 9.67 5.72
CA GLY A 8 -4.08 10.01 7.08
C GLY A 8 -3.98 11.52 7.29
N SER A 9 -4.21 11.99 8.50
CA SER A 9 -4.21 13.43 8.81
C SER A 9 -2.81 14.05 8.70
N ASN A 10 -1.77 13.24 8.77
CA ASN A 10 -0.37 13.67 8.74
C ASN A 10 0.30 13.58 7.35
N GLU A 11 -0.46 13.26 6.30
CA GLU A 11 0.07 13.16 4.93
C GLU A 11 0.43 14.53 4.32
N ALA A 12 1.35 14.54 3.37
CA ALA A 12 1.58 15.70 2.51
C ALA A 12 0.36 16.03 1.66
N LEU A 13 0.13 17.32 1.42
CA LEU A 13 -1.10 17.83 0.83
C LEU A 13 -1.18 17.58 -0.68
N GLU A 14 -2.22 16.85 -1.11
CA GLU A 14 -2.63 16.83 -2.53
C GLU A 14 -3.34 18.14 -2.88
N LEU A 15 -2.72 18.98 -3.71
CA LEU A 15 -3.28 20.26 -4.09
C LEU A 15 -4.40 20.09 -5.12
N ARG A 16 -5.64 20.43 -4.71
CA ARG A 16 -6.84 20.50 -5.56
C ARG A 16 -7.32 21.94 -5.69
N ASP A 17 -8.00 22.26 -6.80
CA ASP A 17 -8.43 23.64 -7.06
C ASP A 17 -9.68 24.04 -6.27
N ASN A 18 -10.49 23.03 -5.84
CA ASN A 18 -11.75 23.22 -5.12
C ASN A 18 -12.79 24.05 -5.91
N GLU A 19 -12.68 24.07 -7.23
CA GLU A 19 -13.66 24.68 -8.14
C GLU A 19 -14.76 23.67 -8.48
N SER A 20 -15.86 24.12 -9.12
CA SER A 20 -17.03 23.27 -9.42
C SER A 20 -16.72 22.12 -10.39
N ASP A 21 -15.74 22.31 -11.27
CA ASP A 21 -15.41 21.37 -12.32
C ASP A 21 -14.84 20.07 -11.76
N PHE A 22 -15.21 18.95 -12.38
CA PHE A 22 -14.85 17.59 -11.92
C PHE A 22 -15.17 17.35 -10.43
N GLY A 23 -16.24 17.97 -9.92
CA GLY A 23 -16.65 17.81 -8.52
C GLY A 23 -15.62 18.36 -7.52
N GLY A 24 -14.91 19.42 -7.89
CA GLY A 24 -13.86 20.02 -7.06
C GLY A 24 -12.48 19.37 -7.16
N LYS A 25 -12.33 18.37 -8.04
CA LYS A 25 -11.10 17.54 -8.12
C LYS A 25 -10.14 17.96 -9.23
N THR A 26 -10.27 19.18 -9.81
CA THR A 26 -9.29 19.71 -10.74
C THR A 26 -7.94 19.98 -10.09
N VAL A 27 -6.86 19.95 -10.90
CA VAL A 27 -5.46 20.11 -10.46
C VAL A 27 -4.70 21.15 -11.27
N LEU A 28 -5.41 22.16 -11.80
CA LEU A 28 -4.80 23.16 -12.68
C LEU A 28 -3.76 24.02 -11.97
N ARG A 29 -3.94 24.29 -10.66
CA ARG A 29 -2.94 24.98 -9.84
C ARG A 29 -1.66 24.14 -9.71
N ALA A 30 -1.78 22.85 -9.43
CA ALA A 30 -0.64 21.94 -9.35
C ALA A 30 0.09 21.86 -10.71
N VAL A 31 -0.65 21.75 -11.83
CA VAL A 31 -0.07 21.75 -13.18
C VAL A 31 0.62 23.08 -13.48
N ASN A 32 0.02 24.20 -13.10
CA ASN A 32 0.65 25.52 -13.27
C ASN A 32 1.95 25.63 -12.46
N ASN A 33 1.97 25.14 -11.21
CA ASN A 33 3.18 25.13 -10.38
C ASN A 33 4.31 24.34 -11.04
N VAL A 34 4.00 23.19 -11.66
CA VAL A 34 4.98 22.41 -12.43
C VAL A 34 5.53 23.22 -13.61
N ASN A 35 4.67 23.87 -14.39
CA ASN A 35 5.05 24.54 -15.63
C ASN A 35 5.72 25.91 -15.42
N THR A 36 5.62 26.48 -14.23
CA THR A 36 6.21 27.79 -13.90
C THR A 36 7.26 27.67 -12.80
N VAL A 37 6.86 27.75 -11.54
CA VAL A 37 7.76 27.81 -10.38
C VAL A 37 8.77 26.66 -10.35
N LEU A 38 8.30 25.41 -10.52
CA LEU A 38 9.19 24.24 -10.47
C LEU A 38 10.07 24.18 -11.74
N ALA A 39 9.53 24.48 -12.90
CA ALA A 39 10.30 24.49 -14.15
C ALA A 39 11.40 25.55 -14.15
N GLU A 40 11.13 26.77 -13.66
CA GLU A 40 12.12 27.87 -13.61
C GLU A 40 13.34 27.47 -12.73
N GLU A 41 13.11 26.79 -11.60
CA GLU A 41 14.19 26.39 -10.71
C GLU A 41 14.99 25.20 -11.24
N LEU A 42 14.31 24.22 -11.85
CA LEU A 42 14.92 22.92 -12.18
C LEU A 42 15.61 22.88 -13.55
N VAL A 43 15.25 23.79 -14.48
CA VAL A 43 15.85 23.82 -15.82
C VAL A 43 17.35 24.10 -15.72
N GLY A 44 18.14 23.13 -16.21
CA GLY A 44 19.61 23.19 -16.15
C GLY A 44 20.21 22.34 -15.02
N MET A 45 19.43 21.78 -14.11
CA MET A 45 19.94 20.81 -13.13
C MET A 45 20.24 19.45 -13.78
N ASP A 46 21.24 18.75 -13.24
CA ASP A 46 21.55 17.39 -13.68
C ASP A 46 20.52 16.39 -13.12
N VAL A 47 19.76 15.74 -14.00
CA VAL A 47 18.74 14.76 -13.62
C VAL A 47 19.27 13.59 -12.80
N ARG A 48 20.58 13.28 -12.89
CA ARG A 48 21.24 12.22 -12.09
C ARG A 48 21.42 12.61 -10.63
N SER A 49 21.23 13.87 -10.29
CA SER A 49 21.36 14.42 -8.94
C SER A 49 20.01 14.43 -8.21
N GLN A 50 19.30 13.30 -8.17
CA GLN A 50 17.94 13.19 -7.60
C GLN A 50 17.77 13.92 -6.27
N ARG A 51 18.68 13.68 -5.31
CA ARG A 51 18.62 14.30 -3.98
C ARG A 51 18.72 15.83 -4.01
N ASN A 52 19.51 16.38 -4.93
CA ASN A 52 19.62 17.84 -5.08
C ASN A 52 18.36 18.42 -5.69
N VAL A 53 17.76 17.72 -6.66
CA VAL A 53 16.47 18.11 -7.26
C VAL A 53 15.37 18.06 -6.21
N ASP A 54 15.22 16.95 -5.47
CA ASP A 54 14.20 16.79 -4.45
C ASP A 54 14.36 17.82 -3.32
N LYS A 55 15.61 18.13 -2.95
CA LYS A 55 15.89 19.20 -1.99
C LYS A 55 15.43 20.56 -2.52
N ALA A 56 15.72 20.90 -3.77
CA ALA A 56 15.27 22.16 -4.38
C ALA A 56 13.75 22.25 -4.40
N LEU A 57 13.05 21.14 -4.74
CA LEU A 57 11.58 21.07 -4.70
C LEU A 57 11.03 21.35 -3.29
N ASN A 58 11.63 20.76 -2.26
CA ASN A 58 11.23 20.95 -0.87
C ASN A 58 11.54 22.39 -0.38
N ASP A 59 12.71 22.92 -0.72
CA ASP A 59 13.11 24.29 -0.35
C ASP A 59 12.17 25.33 -0.99
N LEU A 60 11.71 25.11 -2.23
CA LEU A 60 10.76 25.98 -2.94
C LEU A 60 9.37 25.96 -2.28
N ASP A 61 8.87 24.79 -1.87
CA ASP A 61 7.60 24.72 -1.17
C ASP A 61 7.68 25.35 0.22
N GLY A 62 8.76 25.06 0.96
CA GLY A 62 9.07 25.65 2.26
C GLY A 62 8.12 25.23 3.39
N THR A 63 7.21 24.28 3.16
CA THR A 63 6.28 23.76 4.19
C THR A 63 6.54 22.28 4.48
N PRO A 64 6.31 21.81 5.72
CA PRO A 64 6.53 20.41 6.07
C PRO A 64 5.68 19.42 5.28
N ASN A 65 4.46 19.83 4.90
CA ASN A 65 3.47 19.00 4.23
C ASN A 65 3.22 19.35 2.75
N LYS A 66 4.14 20.10 2.12
CA LYS A 66 4.06 20.51 0.70
C LYS A 66 2.79 21.31 0.35
N SER A 67 2.26 22.09 1.29
CA SER A 67 0.96 22.76 1.12
C SER A 67 0.98 23.98 0.19
N ASN A 68 2.15 24.54 -0.14
CA ASN A 68 2.26 25.68 -1.03
C ASN A 68 2.18 25.30 -2.50
N LEU A 69 2.94 24.30 -2.92
CA LEU A 69 3.03 23.85 -4.32
C LEU A 69 2.21 22.60 -4.61
N GLY A 70 1.97 21.77 -3.60
CA GLY A 70 1.24 20.52 -3.65
C GLY A 70 2.15 19.30 -3.81
N ALA A 71 1.97 18.30 -2.93
CA ALA A 71 2.73 17.05 -3.00
C ALA A 71 2.54 16.34 -4.34
N ASN A 72 1.36 16.44 -4.96
CA ASN A 72 1.08 15.87 -6.27
C ASN A 72 1.92 16.51 -7.40
N ALA A 73 2.18 17.81 -7.34
CA ALA A 73 3.06 18.53 -8.28
C ALA A 73 4.54 18.15 -8.03
N ILE A 74 4.98 18.23 -6.78
CA ILE A 74 6.36 17.94 -6.35
C ILE A 74 6.74 16.50 -6.70
N LEU A 75 5.95 15.53 -6.28
CA LEU A 75 6.22 14.12 -6.57
C LEU A 75 6.16 13.81 -8.07
N GLY A 76 5.24 14.43 -8.81
CA GLY A 76 5.16 14.26 -10.26
C GLY A 76 6.50 14.62 -10.93
N VAL A 77 7.13 15.71 -10.51
CA VAL A 77 8.44 16.15 -11.01
C VAL A 77 9.55 15.23 -10.51
N SER A 78 9.58 14.88 -9.21
CA SER A 78 10.57 13.98 -8.62
C SER A 78 10.63 12.63 -9.35
N MET A 79 9.47 12.02 -9.63
CA MET A 79 9.36 10.76 -10.39
C MET A 79 9.79 10.94 -11.85
N ALA A 80 9.45 12.05 -12.50
CA ALA A 80 9.85 12.32 -13.88
C ALA A 80 11.38 12.46 -14.00
N VAL A 81 12.02 13.11 -13.02
CA VAL A 81 13.48 13.26 -12.97
C VAL A 81 14.17 11.88 -12.81
N ALA A 82 13.67 11.02 -11.93
CA ALA A 82 14.18 9.65 -11.78
C ALA A 82 14.10 8.85 -13.09
N ARG A 83 12.96 8.94 -13.81
CA ARG A 83 12.80 8.31 -15.12
C ARG A 83 13.73 8.88 -16.19
N ALA A 84 13.90 10.22 -16.21
CA ALA A 84 14.81 10.88 -17.15
C ALA A 84 16.27 10.46 -16.88
N ALA A 85 16.65 10.32 -15.61
CA ALA A 85 17.98 9.85 -15.21
C ALA A 85 18.22 8.40 -15.65
N ALA A 86 17.27 7.50 -15.41
CA ALA A 86 17.32 6.11 -15.85
C ALA A 86 17.46 6.01 -17.37
N ASN A 87 16.66 6.77 -18.12
CA ASN A 87 16.72 6.83 -19.58
C ASN A 87 18.07 7.37 -20.07
N SER A 88 18.63 8.40 -19.40
CA SER A 88 19.96 8.95 -19.76
C SER A 88 21.10 7.95 -19.54
N ALA A 89 20.92 7.03 -18.60
CA ALA A 89 21.85 5.93 -18.33
C ALA A 89 21.58 4.67 -19.18
N ASN A 90 20.52 4.68 -20.01
CA ASN A 90 20.04 3.52 -20.75
C ASN A 90 19.75 2.30 -19.85
N MET A 91 19.12 2.57 -18.71
CA MET A 91 18.75 1.58 -17.69
C MET A 91 17.23 1.55 -17.49
N HIS A 92 16.68 0.43 -17.05
CA HIS A 92 15.33 0.37 -16.51
C HIS A 92 15.25 1.14 -15.18
N LEU A 93 14.06 1.65 -14.84
CA LEU A 93 13.91 2.48 -13.64
C LEU A 93 14.28 1.71 -12.36
N TYR A 94 13.80 0.46 -12.21
CA TYR A 94 14.14 -0.38 -11.05
C TYR A 94 15.66 -0.63 -10.92
N GLU A 95 16.35 -0.84 -12.05
CA GLU A 95 17.79 -1.05 -12.10
C GLU A 95 18.56 0.22 -11.74
N TYR A 96 18.15 1.37 -12.28
CA TYR A 96 18.75 2.67 -11.96
C TYR A 96 18.62 3.03 -10.49
N LEU A 97 17.44 2.80 -9.89
CA LEU A 97 17.17 3.14 -8.49
C LEU A 97 17.80 2.16 -7.50
N GLY A 98 17.81 0.86 -7.80
CA GLY A 98 18.22 -0.19 -6.87
C GLY A 98 19.60 -0.77 -7.14
N GLY A 99 20.19 -0.46 -8.31
CA GLY A 99 21.51 -0.98 -8.70
C GLY A 99 21.52 -2.49 -8.96
N PRO A 100 22.68 -3.15 -8.85
CA PRO A 100 22.84 -4.55 -9.24
C PRO A 100 22.08 -5.54 -8.35
N ASN A 101 21.59 -5.12 -7.20
CA ASN A 101 20.81 -5.97 -6.29
C ASN A 101 19.28 -5.91 -6.53
N ALA A 102 18.82 -5.09 -7.48
CA ALA A 102 17.40 -4.97 -7.83
C ALA A 102 16.92 -6.17 -8.67
N CYS A 103 16.89 -7.36 -8.08
CA CYS A 103 16.50 -8.61 -8.75
C CYS A 103 15.43 -9.41 -7.98
N THR A 104 14.90 -8.87 -6.90
CA THR A 104 13.89 -9.55 -6.07
C THR A 104 12.50 -8.97 -6.34
N LEU A 105 11.57 -9.83 -6.80
CA LEU A 105 10.16 -9.49 -7.00
C LEU A 105 9.44 -9.59 -5.65
N PRO A 106 8.64 -8.57 -5.26
CA PRO A 106 7.90 -8.56 -4.00
C PRO A 106 6.74 -9.55 -3.98
N VAL A 107 6.28 -9.95 -2.80
CA VAL A 107 5.04 -10.71 -2.63
C VAL A 107 3.84 -9.75 -2.74
N PRO A 108 2.86 -10.01 -3.63
CA PRO A 108 1.70 -9.15 -3.76
C PRO A 108 0.70 -9.38 -2.62
N LEU A 109 0.23 -8.29 -2.01
CA LEU A 109 -0.95 -8.24 -1.16
C LEU A 109 -2.15 -7.91 -2.08
N MET A 110 -2.92 -8.91 -2.46
CA MET A 110 -4.01 -8.72 -3.42
C MET A 110 -5.33 -8.49 -2.67
N ASN A 111 -5.84 -7.26 -2.67
CA ASN A 111 -7.11 -6.92 -2.06
C ASN A 111 -8.29 -7.52 -2.84
N VAL A 112 -8.90 -8.59 -2.32
CA VAL A 112 -9.95 -9.34 -3.00
C VAL A 112 -11.36 -9.08 -2.48
N ILE A 113 -11.51 -8.55 -1.24
CA ILE A 113 -12.77 -8.05 -0.68
C ILE A 113 -12.53 -6.65 -0.11
N ASN A 114 -13.38 -5.71 -0.49
CA ASN A 114 -13.40 -4.35 0.03
C ASN A 114 -14.50 -4.18 1.08
N GLY A 115 -14.20 -3.46 2.14
CA GLY A 115 -15.13 -2.99 3.15
C GLY A 115 -14.92 -1.51 3.47
N GLY A 116 -15.41 -1.05 4.60
CA GLY A 116 -15.16 0.30 5.10
C GLY A 116 -15.47 1.39 4.07
N ALA A 117 -14.57 2.36 3.96
CA ALA A 117 -14.69 3.50 3.04
C ALA A 117 -14.63 3.09 1.55
N HIS A 118 -14.04 1.93 1.22
CA HIS A 118 -13.82 1.47 -0.16
C HIS A 118 -15.03 0.75 -0.78
N ALA A 119 -16.05 0.37 -0.02
CA ALA A 119 -17.17 -0.46 -0.51
C ALA A 119 -18.56 0.03 -0.12
N GLY A 120 -18.70 0.84 0.94
CA GLY A 120 -20.00 1.30 1.44
C GLY A 120 -20.91 0.15 1.95
N ASN A 121 -20.32 -1.00 2.34
CA ASN A 121 -20.98 -2.12 2.99
C ASN A 121 -20.84 -2.04 4.53
N ALA A 122 -21.29 -3.08 5.27
CA ALA A 122 -21.29 -3.09 6.73
C ALA A 122 -19.96 -3.58 7.36
N LEU A 123 -18.96 -3.97 6.55
CA LEU A 123 -17.67 -4.43 7.05
C LEU A 123 -16.89 -3.27 7.67
N SER A 124 -16.35 -3.46 8.86
CA SER A 124 -15.47 -2.48 9.52
C SER A 124 -14.07 -2.50 8.91
N ILE A 125 -13.51 -3.68 8.69
CA ILE A 125 -12.21 -3.87 8.02
C ILE A 125 -12.31 -3.43 6.56
N GLN A 126 -11.35 -2.59 6.13
CA GLN A 126 -11.37 -1.93 4.82
C GLN A 126 -10.94 -2.86 3.68
N GLU A 127 -9.95 -3.72 3.89
CA GLU A 127 -9.41 -4.59 2.86
C GLU A 127 -9.05 -5.98 3.39
N PHE A 128 -9.29 -7.00 2.55
CA PHE A 128 -8.95 -8.39 2.83
C PHE A 128 -8.03 -8.90 1.72
N PHE A 129 -6.83 -9.32 2.10
CA PHE A 129 -5.78 -9.75 1.16
C PHE A 129 -5.67 -11.26 1.06
N ILE A 130 -5.41 -11.75 -0.16
CA ILE A 130 -4.75 -13.03 -0.40
C ILE A 130 -3.27 -12.78 -0.70
N ILE A 131 -2.40 -13.63 -0.14
CA ILE A 131 -0.95 -13.46 -0.15
C ILE A 131 -0.28 -14.77 -0.59
N PRO A 132 0.16 -14.90 -1.86
CA PRO A 132 0.77 -16.13 -2.39
C PRO A 132 2.23 -16.28 -1.95
N THR A 133 2.46 -16.71 -0.70
CA THR A 133 3.78 -16.77 -0.08
C THR A 133 4.65 -17.92 -0.57
N ARG A 134 4.06 -19.02 -1.06
CA ARG A 134 4.81 -20.21 -1.48
C ARG A 134 4.83 -20.45 -2.98
N ALA A 135 4.62 -19.43 -3.78
CA ALA A 135 4.84 -19.48 -5.22
C ALA A 135 6.33 -19.61 -5.56
N GLU A 136 6.66 -20.23 -6.68
CA GLU A 136 8.05 -20.35 -7.14
C GLU A 136 8.56 -19.08 -7.81
N THR A 137 7.69 -18.40 -8.53
CA THR A 137 7.98 -17.17 -9.29
C THR A 137 6.88 -16.13 -9.04
N PHE A 138 7.15 -14.89 -9.42
CA PHE A 138 6.11 -13.85 -9.38
C PHE A 138 4.95 -14.17 -10.34
N SER A 139 5.23 -14.72 -11.52
CA SER A 139 4.18 -15.15 -12.46
C SER A 139 3.31 -16.27 -11.89
N ASP A 140 3.86 -17.21 -11.13
CA ASP A 140 3.08 -18.22 -10.41
C ASP A 140 2.23 -17.59 -9.30
N ALA A 141 2.81 -16.65 -8.55
CA ALA A 141 2.09 -15.91 -7.52
C ALA A 141 0.87 -15.16 -8.10
N LEU A 142 1.08 -14.48 -9.23
CA LEU A 142 0.00 -13.79 -9.93
C LEU A 142 -1.07 -14.77 -10.45
N ARG A 143 -0.68 -15.90 -11.05
CA ARG A 143 -1.61 -16.95 -11.51
C ARG A 143 -2.47 -17.46 -10.35
N MET A 144 -1.84 -17.86 -9.25
CA MET A 144 -2.56 -18.34 -8.06
C MET A 144 -3.55 -17.30 -7.54
N GLY A 145 -3.15 -16.02 -7.49
CA GLY A 145 -4.01 -14.93 -7.07
C GLY A 145 -5.20 -14.71 -8.01
N VAL A 146 -4.99 -14.75 -9.32
CA VAL A 146 -6.06 -14.62 -10.33
C VAL A 146 -7.05 -15.78 -10.26
N GLU A 147 -6.57 -17.02 -10.15
CA GLU A 147 -7.42 -18.20 -10.04
C GLU A 147 -8.26 -18.16 -8.75
N THR A 148 -7.64 -17.81 -7.62
CA THR A 148 -8.37 -17.63 -6.34
C THR A 148 -9.39 -16.49 -6.41
N TYR A 149 -9.06 -15.37 -7.06
CA TYR A 149 -9.98 -14.24 -7.24
C TYR A 149 -11.22 -14.66 -8.07
N HIS A 150 -11.04 -15.46 -9.12
CA HIS A 150 -12.16 -15.98 -9.91
C HIS A 150 -13.02 -16.99 -9.13
N GLU A 151 -12.40 -17.88 -8.34
CA GLU A 151 -13.14 -18.78 -7.45
C GLU A 151 -13.92 -18.01 -6.38
N LEU A 152 -13.33 -16.96 -5.81
CA LEU A 152 -14.02 -16.09 -4.84
C LEU A 152 -15.26 -15.45 -5.45
N LYS A 153 -15.20 -15.03 -6.72
CA LYS A 153 -16.38 -14.55 -7.44
C LYS A 153 -17.51 -15.59 -7.46
N HIS A 154 -17.19 -16.85 -7.77
CA HIS A 154 -18.18 -17.93 -7.80
C HIS A 154 -18.76 -18.19 -6.41
N VAL A 155 -17.94 -18.24 -5.36
CA VAL A 155 -18.36 -18.43 -3.98
C VAL A 155 -19.32 -17.31 -3.55
N LEU A 156 -18.95 -16.05 -3.78
CA LEU A 156 -19.78 -14.90 -3.41
C LEU A 156 -21.10 -14.86 -4.17
N GLN A 157 -21.10 -15.16 -5.47
CA GLN A 157 -22.33 -15.21 -6.28
C GLN A 157 -23.26 -16.34 -5.82
N ALA A 158 -22.72 -17.50 -5.47
CA ALA A 158 -23.51 -18.64 -4.99
C ALA A 158 -24.15 -18.38 -3.63
N GLN A 159 -23.44 -17.69 -2.73
CA GLN A 159 -23.92 -17.45 -1.36
C GLN A 159 -24.78 -16.19 -1.24
N TYR A 160 -24.44 -15.10 -1.96
CA TYR A 160 -25.01 -13.77 -1.77
C TYR A 160 -25.65 -13.19 -3.05
N GLY A 161 -25.71 -13.97 -4.14
CA GLY A 161 -26.28 -13.58 -5.42
C GLY A 161 -25.33 -12.77 -6.32
N GLN A 162 -25.78 -12.52 -7.57
CA GLN A 162 -24.95 -11.92 -8.64
C GLN A 162 -24.34 -10.56 -8.26
N GLY A 163 -25.04 -9.74 -7.49
CA GLY A 163 -24.57 -8.42 -7.07
C GLY A 163 -23.35 -8.47 -6.13
N ALA A 164 -23.11 -9.59 -5.46
CA ALA A 164 -21.97 -9.76 -4.55
C ALA A 164 -20.61 -9.72 -5.26
N SER A 165 -20.60 -9.84 -6.59
CA SER A 165 -19.36 -9.72 -7.40
C SER A 165 -19.14 -8.33 -8.00
N ASN A 166 -19.88 -7.31 -7.59
CA ASN A 166 -19.55 -5.93 -7.89
C ASN A 166 -18.23 -5.56 -7.18
N VAL A 167 -17.42 -4.73 -7.82
CA VAL A 167 -16.09 -4.39 -7.30
C VAL A 167 -16.06 -2.98 -6.70
N GLY A 168 -15.27 -2.82 -5.66
CA GLY A 168 -14.93 -1.54 -5.06
C GLY A 168 -13.83 -0.79 -5.83
N ASP A 169 -13.31 0.27 -5.22
CA ASP A 169 -12.34 1.18 -5.83
C ASP A 169 -11.02 0.49 -6.20
N GLU A 170 -10.62 -0.54 -5.48
CA GLU A 170 -9.37 -1.27 -5.69
C GLU A 170 -9.52 -2.60 -6.43
N GLY A 171 -10.71 -2.86 -6.97
CA GLY A 171 -10.99 -4.07 -7.75
C GLY A 171 -11.38 -5.29 -6.93
N GLY A 172 -11.28 -5.25 -5.60
CA GLY A 172 -11.84 -6.26 -4.69
C GLY A 172 -13.37 -6.24 -4.73
N PHE A 173 -14.00 -7.39 -4.48
CA PHE A 173 -15.47 -7.48 -4.43
C PHE A 173 -16.03 -6.71 -3.23
N ALA A 174 -17.23 -6.19 -3.37
CA ALA A 174 -17.93 -5.42 -2.36
C ALA A 174 -19.27 -6.10 -1.97
N PRO A 175 -19.25 -7.34 -1.45
CA PRO A 175 -20.44 -8.05 -1.06
C PRO A 175 -21.10 -7.42 0.18
N ALA A 176 -22.40 -7.62 0.35
CA ALA A 176 -23.16 -7.20 1.53
C ALA A 176 -22.94 -8.18 2.70
N LEU A 177 -21.71 -8.25 3.21
CA LEU A 177 -21.33 -9.05 4.38
C LEU A 177 -21.52 -8.24 5.66
N SER A 178 -21.72 -8.94 6.78
CA SER A 178 -22.02 -8.34 8.08
C SER A 178 -20.86 -8.43 9.07
N SER A 179 -19.86 -9.27 8.80
CA SER A 179 -18.69 -9.44 9.67
C SER A 179 -17.44 -9.80 8.88
N SER A 180 -16.29 -9.48 9.48
CA SER A 180 -14.98 -9.82 8.93
C SER A 180 -14.75 -11.33 8.83
N SER A 181 -15.34 -12.12 9.75
CA SER A 181 -15.28 -13.58 9.67
C SER A 181 -16.00 -14.14 8.45
N GLU A 182 -17.16 -13.57 8.05
CA GLU A 182 -17.84 -13.99 6.81
C GLU A 182 -16.98 -13.74 5.57
N ALA A 183 -16.23 -12.62 5.54
CA ALA A 183 -15.30 -12.32 4.46
C ALA A 183 -14.15 -13.32 4.39
N LEU A 184 -13.53 -13.61 5.54
CA LEU A 184 -12.42 -14.58 5.64
C LEU A 184 -12.87 -16.01 5.30
N ASP A 185 -14.06 -16.44 5.75
CA ASP A 185 -14.63 -17.75 5.42
C ASP A 185 -14.88 -17.92 3.91
N ALA A 186 -15.39 -16.87 3.24
CA ALA A 186 -15.57 -16.88 1.79
C ALA A 186 -14.21 -16.97 1.05
N ILE A 187 -13.21 -16.23 1.50
CA ILE A 187 -11.85 -16.27 0.91
C ILE A 187 -11.22 -17.65 1.14
N MET A 188 -11.31 -18.22 2.34
CA MET A 188 -10.78 -19.57 2.63
C MET A 188 -11.46 -20.64 1.78
N THR A 189 -12.78 -20.52 1.57
CA THR A 189 -13.51 -21.42 0.67
C THR A 189 -12.98 -21.32 -0.77
N ALA A 190 -12.70 -20.09 -1.24
CA ALA A 190 -12.17 -19.88 -2.58
C ALA A 190 -10.74 -20.42 -2.74
N ILE A 191 -9.88 -20.24 -1.73
CA ILE A 191 -8.52 -20.78 -1.68
C ILE A 191 -8.56 -22.32 -1.76
N GLY A 192 -9.43 -22.97 -0.96
CA GLY A 192 -9.61 -24.42 -0.97
C GLY A 192 -10.11 -24.93 -2.31
N ASN A 193 -11.10 -24.27 -2.93
CA ASN A 193 -11.61 -24.61 -4.26
C ASN A 193 -10.54 -24.48 -5.36
N ALA A 194 -9.68 -23.47 -5.25
CA ALA A 194 -8.55 -23.28 -6.17
C ALA A 194 -7.38 -24.26 -5.92
N GLY A 195 -7.36 -24.95 -4.76
CA GLY A 195 -6.33 -25.92 -4.39
C GLY A 195 -5.03 -25.29 -3.87
N TYR A 196 -5.11 -24.10 -3.23
CA TYR A 196 -3.95 -23.34 -2.77
C TYR A 196 -3.88 -23.18 -1.24
N ASP A 197 -4.44 -24.13 -0.47
CA ASP A 197 -4.51 -24.07 1.01
C ASP A 197 -3.14 -23.93 1.69
N GLN A 198 -2.09 -24.45 1.07
CA GLN A 198 -0.74 -24.43 1.62
C GLN A 198 0.09 -23.23 1.11
N GLU A 199 -0.26 -22.69 -0.04
CA GLU A 199 0.51 -21.66 -0.76
C GLU A 199 0.06 -20.24 -0.41
N MET A 200 -1.20 -20.10 0.04
CA MET A 200 -1.80 -18.81 0.35
C MET A 200 -1.79 -18.50 1.84
N ARG A 201 -1.57 -17.25 2.16
CA ARG A 201 -1.84 -16.64 3.47
C ARG A 201 -2.84 -15.51 3.29
N LEU A 202 -3.35 -15.01 4.41
CA LEU A 202 -4.29 -13.90 4.46
C LEU A 202 -3.64 -12.69 5.10
N GLY A 203 -4.21 -11.52 4.81
CA GLY A 203 -3.92 -10.27 5.50
C GLY A 203 -5.15 -9.39 5.50
N VAL A 204 -5.13 -8.37 6.35
CA VAL A 204 -6.19 -7.37 6.43
C VAL A 204 -5.60 -5.98 6.57
N ASP A 205 -6.28 -4.99 5.98
CA ASP A 205 -6.11 -3.58 6.31
C ASP A 205 -7.35 -3.12 7.07
N CYS A 206 -7.15 -2.79 8.33
CA CYS A 206 -8.25 -2.38 9.20
C CYS A 206 -8.63 -0.92 8.97
N ALA A 207 -7.67 -0.04 8.64
CA ALA A 207 -7.85 1.41 8.60
C ALA A 207 -8.65 1.91 9.81
N ALA A 208 -8.21 1.49 11.01
CA ALA A 208 -9.02 1.53 12.25
C ALA A 208 -9.35 2.94 12.71
N SER A 209 -8.61 3.97 12.28
CA SER A 209 -8.99 5.37 12.48
C SER A 209 -10.38 5.69 11.94
N GLY A 210 -10.82 4.98 10.88
CA GLY A 210 -12.12 5.15 10.24
C GLY A 210 -13.33 4.72 11.10
N PHE A 211 -13.11 3.85 12.09
CA PHE A 211 -14.14 3.38 13.02
C PHE A 211 -13.79 3.62 14.50
N TYR A 212 -12.82 4.49 14.77
CA TYR A 212 -12.47 4.95 16.11
C TYR A 212 -13.31 6.13 16.54
N ASP A 213 -13.90 6.03 17.74
CA ASP A 213 -14.63 7.13 18.39
C ASP A 213 -13.72 7.81 19.42
N LYS A 214 -13.17 8.97 19.05
CA LYS A 214 -12.25 9.76 19.92
C LYS A 214 -12.91 10.19 21.24
N THR A 215 -14.25 10.30 21.29
CA THR A 215 -14.96 10.73 22.52
C THR A 215 -15.03 9.61 23.55
N THR A 216 -15.32 8.39 23.11
CA THR A 216 -15.44 7.22 23.98
C THR A 216 -14.16 6.40 24.07
N GLN A 217 -13.17 6.70 23.24
CA GLN A 217 -11.93 5.94 23.09
C GLN A 217 -12.19 4.45 22.78
N THR A 218 -13.14 4.18 21.90
CA THR A 218 -13.55 2.83 21.51
C THR A 218 -13.62 2.69 20.01
N TYR A 219 -13.55 1.47 19.53
CA TYR A 219 -13.64 1.08 18.13
C TYR A 219 -14.98 0.38 17.83
N LEU A 220 -15.62 0.71 16.71
CA LEU A 220 -16.85 0.04 16.27
C LEU A 220 -16.50 -1.07 15.28
N MET A 221 -16.19 -2.27 15.77
CA MET A 221 -15.81 -3.45 14.98
C MET A 221 -16.99 -4.41 14.84
N ASP A 222 -17.43 -4.69 13.60
CA ASP A 222 -18.53 -5.62 13.28
C ASP A 222 -19.77 -5.39 14.15
N GLY A 223 -20.16 -4.12 14.31
CA GLY A 223 -21.32 -3.68 15.09
C GLY A 223 -21.15 -3.70 16.61
N LYS A 224 -19.96 -4.03 17.12
CA LYS A 224 -19.64 -4.03 18.56
C LYS A 224 -18.69 -2.89 18.92
N ARG A 225 -18.93 -2.24 20.05
CA ARG A 225 -17.99 -1.28 20.62
C ARG A 225 -16.94 -2.03 21.44
N LEU A 226 -15.69 -1.86 21.08
CA LEU A 226 -14.55 -2.51 21.70
C LEU A 226 -13.58 -1.46 22.22
N SER A 227 -13.04 -1.68 23.43
CA SER A 227 -11.85 -0.97 23.91
C SER A 227 -10.62 -1.41 23.10
N PRO A 228 -9.48 -0.70 23.18
CA PRO A 228 -8.23 -1.14 22.51
C PRO A 228 -7.81 -2.55 22.91
N THR A 229 -7.98 -2.93 24.19
CA THR A 229 -7.66 -4.27 24.66
C THR A 229 -8.57 -5.35 24.03
N GLU A 230 -9.89 -5.13 24.01
CA GLU A 230 -10.84 -6.05 23.39
C GLU A 230 -10.64 -6.14 21.88
N LEU A 231 -10.22 -5.04 21.22
CA LEU A 231 -9.88 -5.07 19.81
C LEU A 231 -8.59 -5.88 19.56
N SER A 232 -7.60 -5.80 20.45
CA SER A 232 -6.42 -6.68 20.39
C SER A 232 -6.80 -8.15 20.49
N GLU A 233 -7.69 -8.51 21.44
CA GLU A 233 -8.20 -9.88 21.60
C GLU A 233 -8.98 -10.36 20.36
N TYR A 234 -9.71 -9.46 19.71
CA TYR A 234 -10.38 -9.74 18.44
C TYR A 234 -9.37 -10.10 17.33
N TYR A 235 -8.27 -9.36 17.19
CA TYR A 235 -7.22 -9.68 16.20
C TYR A 235 -6.48 -10.97 16.52
N GLU A 236 -6.24 -11.28 17.80
CA GLU A 236 -5.69 -12.57 18.23
C GLU A 236 -6.61 -13.73 17.80
N ASP A 237 -7.93 -13.63 18.03
CA ASP A 237 -8.90 -14.63 17.57
C ASP A 237 -8.88 -14.81 16.05
N LEU A 238 -8.72 -13.72 15.28
CA LEU A 238 -8.59 -13.82 13.82
C LEU A 238 -7.32 -14.57 13.40
N VAL A 239 -6.19 -14.28 14.02
CA VAL A 239 -4.89 -14.93 13.71
C VAL A 239 -4.92 -16.41 14.13
N ASP A 240 -5.58 -16.74 15.24
CA ASP A 240 -5.72 -18.13 15.72
C ASP A 240 -6.63 -18.98 14.81
N ARG A 241 -7.66 -18.37 14.22
CA ARG A 241 -8.67 -19.07 13.38
C ARG A 241 -8.31 -19.15 11.91
N TYR A 242 -7.59 -18.17 11.40
CA TYR A 242 -7.27 -18.03 9.98
C TYR A 242 -5.77 -17.89 9.77
N PRO A 243 -5.23 -18.25 8.60
CA PRO A 243 -3.80 -18.08 8.29
C PRO A 243 -3.45 -16.61 8.00
N VAL A 244 -3.88 -15.70 8.88
CA VAL A 244 -3.57 -14.26 8.80
C VAL A 244 -2.13 -14.03 9.21
N MET A 245 -1.32 -13.51 8.31
CA MET A 245 0.08 -13.21 8.55
C MET A 245 0.40 -11.71 8.59
N LEU A 246 -0.57 -10.86 8.24
CA LEU A 246 -0.38 -9.41 8.14
C LEU A 246 -1.65 -8.67 8.57
N ILE A 247 -1.47 -7.65 9.41
CA ILE A 247 -2.52 -6.71 9.83
C ILE A 247 -1.98 -5.29 9.64
N GLU A 248 -2.64 -4.51 8.80
CA GLU A 248 -2.35 -3.10 8.55
C GLU A 248 -3.29 -2.23 9.38
N ASP A 249 -2.76 -1.18 9.99
CA ASP A 249 -3.43 -0.15 10.79
C ASP A 249 -4.54 -0.69 11.73
N PRO A 250 -4.16 -1.57 12.69
CA PRO A 250 -5.12 -2.16 13.63
C PRO A 250 -5.73 -1.16 14.63
N PHE A 251 -5.15 0.04 14.79
CA PHE A 251 -5.60 1.08 15.71
C PHE A 251 -5.61 2.47 15.07
N ASP A 252 -6.07 3.49 15.82
CA ASP A 252 -6.03 4.90 15.41
C ASP A 252 -4.59 5.35 15.09
N GLU A 253 -4.44 6.26 14.14
CA GLU A 253 -3.16 6.75 13.61
C GLU A 253 -2.20 7.35 14.65
N ASP A 254 -2.67 7.68 15.84
CA ASP A 254 -1.87 8.24 16.94
C ASP A 254 -1.71 7.25 18.13
N ALA A 255 -2.25 6.03 18.04
CA ALA A 255 -2.24 5.04 19.14
C ALA A 255 -0.95 4.18 19.16
N PHE A 256 0.23 4.80 19.18
CA PHE A 256 1.54 4.12 19.13
C PHE A 256 1.71 3.03 20.18
N GLU A 257 1.21 3.24 21.41
CA GLU A 257 1.30 2.27 22.50
C GLU A 257 0.45 1.02 22.23
N ASP A 258 -0.75 1.17 21.62
CA ASP A 258 -1.59 0.04 21.27
C ASP A 258 -0.96 -0.76 20.12
N PHE A 259 -0.34 -0.09 19.13
CA PHE A 259 0.46 -0.75 18.11
C PHE A 259 1.65 -1.52 18.71
N ALA A 260 2.35 -0.96 19.68
CA ALA A 260 3.47 -1.64 20.35
C ALA A 260 2.98 -2.88 21.11
N GLN A 261 1.84 -2.80 21.78
CA GLN A 261 1.26 -3.93 22.49
C GLN A 261 0.87 -5.07 21.55
N ILE A 262 0.12 -4.79 20.47
CA ILE A 262 -0.30 -5.84 19.53
C ILE A 262 0.90 -6.45 18.78
N THR A 263 1.90 -5.65 18.43
CA THR A 263 3.14 -6.14 17.81
C THR A 263 3.87 -7.14 18.69
N SER A 264 3.90 -6.88 20.01
CA SER A 264 4.49 -7.81 20.98
C SER A 264 3.64 -9.07 21.19
N ARG A 265 2.30 -8.94 21.21
CA ARG A 265 1.37 -10.07 21.41
C ARG A 265 1.33 -10.99 20.20
N LEU A 266 1.39 -10.46 18.99
CA LEU A 266 1.36 -11.18 17.72
C LEU A 266 2.76 -11.27 17.08
N ALA A 267 3.75 -11.74 17.84
CA ALA A 267 5.17 -11.73 17.43
C ALA A 267 5.47 -12.45 16.09
N GLY A 268 4.56 -13.29 15.58
CA GLY A 268 4.68 -13.98 14.28
C GLY A 268 3.94 -13.27 13.13
N THR A 269 3.25 -12.18 13.42
CA THR A 269 2.42 -11.45 12.45
C THR A 269 3.11 -10.15 12.02
N THR A 270 3.02 -9.81 10.74
CA THR A 270 3.46 -8.52 10.23
C THR A 270 2.43 -7.46 10.59
N ILE A 271 2.79 -6.52 11.47
CA ILE A 271 1.96 -5.37 11.82
C ILE A 271 2.47 -4.17 11.01
N VAL A 272 1.64 -3.67 10.11
CA VAL A 272 2.00 -2.60 9.18
C VAL A 272 1.44 -1.27 9.67
N GLY A 273 2.29 -0.24 9.71
CA GLY A 273 1.84 1.14 9.93
C GLY A 273 1.74 1.88 8.59
N ASP A 274 0.51 2.25 8.20
CA ASP A 274 0.20 3.15 7.09
C ASP A 274 -0.05 4.57 7.62
N ASP A 275 -1.24 4.87 8.13
CA ASP A 275 -1.58 6.18 8.71
C ASP A 275 -0.75 6.46 9.97
N LEU A 276 -0.30 5.42 10.69
CA LEU A 276 0.63 5.54 11.80
C LEU A 276 1.93 6.25 11.40
N PHE A 277 2.51 5.91 10.25
CA PHE A 277 3.82 6.40 9.82
C PHE A 277 3.79 7.41 8.69
N VAL A 278 2.79 7.37 7.83
CA VAL A 278 2.61 8.21 6.62
C VAL A 278 3.90 8.40 5.81
N THR A 279 4.72 7.33 5.73
CA THR A 279 6.04 7.35 5.04
C THR A 279 7.01 8.42 5.61
N ASN A 280 6.76 8.90 6.83
CA ASN A 280 7.51 9.99 7.47
C ASN A 280 8.59 9.43 8.41
N VAL A 281 9.84 9.87 8.26
CA VAL A 281 10.99 9.39 9.05
C VAL A 281 10.88 9.71 10.54
N ASP A 282 10.25 10.82 10.92
CA ASP A 282 10.12 11.22 12.31
C ASP A 282 9.09 10.33 13.02
N ARG A 283 7.90 10.11 12.41
CA ARG A 283 6.88 9.19 12.93
C ARG A 283 7.39 7.75 12.97
N LEU A 284 8.09 7.31 11.92
CA LEU A 284 8.72 5.98 11.88
C LEU A 284 9.78 5.83 12.99
N SER A 285 10.60 6.86 13.22
CA SER A 285 11.60 6.86 14.32
C SER A 285 10.96 6.74 15.69
N GLU A 286 9.80 7.38 15.90
CA GLU A 286 9.02 7.25 17.12
C GLU A 286 8.48 5.83 17.30
N GLY A 287 7.86 5.27 16.25
CA GLY A 287 7.38 3.89 16.27
C GLY A 287 8.48 2.86 16.56
N ILE A 288 9.64 3.01 15.92
CA ILE A 288 10.81 2.15 16.16
C ILE A 288 11.24 2.20 17.63
N LYS A 289 11.28 3.39 18.25
CA LYS A 289 11.66 3.53 19.67
C LYS A 289 10.68 2.85 20.61
N LEU A 290 9.39 2.87 20.26
CA LEU A 290 8.32 2.29 21.07
C LEU A 290 8.09 0.79 20.75
N GLY A 291 8.64 0.28 19.64
CA GLY A 291 8.33 -1.05 19.13
C GLY A 291 6.92 -1.15 18.53
N ALA A 292 6.39 -0.01 18.06
CA ALA A 292 5.09 0.07 17.41
C ALA A 292 5.19 -0.37 15.96
N ALA A 293 4.44 -1.40 15.57
CA ALA A 293 4.51 -2.08 14.29
C ALA A 293 5.87 -2.80 14.04
N ASN A 294 5.99 -3.50 12.93
CA ASN A 294 7.23 -4.12 12.44
C ASN A 294 7.37 -4.03 10.91
N ALA A 295 6.46 -3.29 10.27
CA ALA A 295 6.52 -2.98 8.85
C ALA A 295 6.04 -1.55 8.56
N LEU A 296 6.66 -0.93 7.55
CA LEU A 296 6.28 0.37 7.01
C LEU A 296 5.46 0.17 5.73
N LEU A 297 4.27 0.74 5.64
CA LEU A 297 3.63 0.98 4.35
C LEU A 297 4.25 2.23 3.71
N LEU A 298 4.77 2.07 2.51
CA LEU A 298 5.47 3.13 1.80
C LEU A 298 4.60 3.63 0.64
N LYS A 299 4.12 4.86 0.75
CA LYS A 299 3.37 5.59 -0.27
C LYS A 299 4.13 6.85 -0.67
N LEU A 300 4.63 6.92 -1.89
CA LEU A 300 5.47 8.03 -2.35
C LEU A 300 4.83 9.41 -2.13
N ASN A 301 3.51 9.50 -2.31
CA ASN A 301 2.79 10.77 -2.22
C ASN A 301 2.45 11.20 -0.77
N GLN A 302 2.53 10.31 0.21
CA GLN A 302 2.35 10.69 1.62
C GLN A 302 3.45 11.61 2.12
N ILE A 303 4.65 11.52 1.52
CA ILE A 303 5.79 12.36 1.88
C ILE A 303 6.17 13.34 0.77
N GLY A 304 6.07 12.97 -0.51
CA GLY A 304 6.07 13.86 -1.66
C GLY A 304 7.33 13.91 -2.50
N THR A 305 8.43 13.23 -2.16
CA THR A 305 9.60 13.04 -3.04
C THR A 305 10.12 11.60 -2.99
N MET A 306 10.81 11.19 -4.07
CA MET A 306 11.50 9.90 -4.14
C MET A 306 12.56 9.79 -3.04
N SER A 307 13.34 10.85 -2.82
CA SER A 307 14.42 10.85 -1.82
C SER A 307 13.91 10.63 -0.39
N GLU A 308 12.85 11.32 0.02
CA GLU A 308 12.25 11.18 1.35
C GLU A 308 11.66 9.77 1.54
N ALA A 309 10.98 9.22 0.53
CA ALA A 309 10.44 7.87 0.58
C ALA A 309 11.55 6.80 0.71
N PHE A 310 12.67 6.96 -0.01
CA PHE A 310 13.83 6.07 0.10
C PHE A 310 14.55 6.22 1.46
N ASP A 311 14.54 7.41 2.06
CA ASP A 311 15.06 7.62 3.42
C ASP A 311 14.20 6.88 4.47
N ALA A 312 12.87 6.91 4.34
CA ALA A 312 11.96 6.16 5.19
C ALA A 312 12.16 4.63 5.05
N ALA A 313 12.25 4.13 3.81
CA ALA A 313 12.55 2.71 3.54
C ALA A 313 13.90 2.29 4.14
N THR A 314 14.94 3.12 3.96
CA THR A 314 16.28 2.86 4.50
C THR A 314 16.27 2.79 6.02
N LEU A 315 15.52 3.70 6.68
CA LEU A 315 15.36 3.69 8.14
C LEU A 315 14.64 2.42 8.60
N ALA A 316 13.55 2.02 7.91
CA ALA A 316 12.81 0.78 8.18
C ALA A 316 13.74 -0.44 8.13
N PHE A 317 14.42 -0.66 7.01
CA PHE A 317 15.32 -1.81 6.83
C PHE A 317 16.46 -1.87 7.86
N ARG A 318 17.07 -0.72 8.20
CA ARG A 318 18.15 -0.66 9.20
C ARG A 318 17.70 -1.04 10.61
N ASN A 319 16.40 -0.99 10.87
CA ASN A 319 15.82 -1.34 12.16
C ASN A 319 15.03 -2.66 12.14
N GLY A 320 15.18 -3.47 11.06
CA GLY A 320 14.54 -4.78 10.95
C GLY A 320 13.04 -4.73 10.62
N TYR A 321 12.54 -3.58 10.17
CA TYR A 321 11.17 -3.44 9.68
C TYR A 321 11.08 -3.91 8.23
N SER A 322 10.03 -4.62 7.90
CA SER A 322 9.66 -4.87 6.51
C SER A 322 9.14 -3.60 5.82
N VAL A 323 9.16 -3.60 4.49
CA VAL A 323 8.59 -2.50 3.69
C VAL A 323 7.54 -3.07 2.74
N VAL A 324 6.36 -2.46 2.75
CA VAL A 324 5.26 -2.72 1.81
C VAL A 324 5.14 -1.51 0.89
N VAL A 325 5.54 -1.62 -0.36
CA VAL A 325 5.33 -0.53 -1.34
C VAL A 325 3.87 -0.55 -1.79
N SER A 326 3.19 0.60 -1.69
CA SER A 326 1.74 0.67 -1.84
C SER A 326 1.28 1.66 -2.89
N HIS A 327 0.17 1.29 -3.54
CA HIS A 327 -0.67 2.17 -4.35
C HIS A 327 -1.55 3.08 -3.47
N ARG A 328 -2.46 3.82 -4.12
CA ARG A 328 -3.58 4.55 -3.50
C ARG A 328 -4.91 4.09 -4.12
N SER A 329 -6.02 4.36 -3.42
CA SER A 329 -7.35 4.06 -4.01
C SER A 329 -7.62 4.88 -5.28
N GLY A 330 -7.12 6.11 -5.38
CA GLY A 330 -7.22 6.98 -6.56
C GLY A 330 -6.14 6.76 -7.62
N GLU A 331 -5.61 5.54 -7.77
CA GLU A 331 -4.53 5.19 -8.70
C GLU A 331 -4.79 5.52 -10.17
N THR A 332 -3.67 5.61 -10.92
CA THR A 332 -3.61 5.70 -12.38
C THR A 332 -2.88 4.48 -12.96
N GLU A 333 -2.72 4.41 -14.27
CA GLU A 333 -1.94 3.34 -14.94
C GLU A 333 -0.41 3.53 -14.83
N ASP A 334 0.09 4.53 -14.09
CA ASP A 334 1.53 4.67 -13.81
C ASP A 334 2.06 3.45 -13.05
N THR A 335 3.26 2.99 -13.41
CA THR A 335 3.85 1.75 -12.90
C THR A 335 5.02 1.97 -11.94
N THR A 336 5.33 3.22 -11.59
CA THR A 336 6.54 3.56 -10.81
C THR A 336 6.69 2.75 -9.53
N ILE A 337 5.59 2.48 -8.81
CA ILE A 337 5.66 1.72 -7.56
C ILE A 337 6.12 0.26 -7.75
N ALA A 338 5.88 -0.34 -8.91
CA ALA A 338 6.41 -1.67 -9.22
C ALA A 338 7.94 -1.63 -9.36
N ASP A 339 8.46 -0.63 -10.08
CA ASP A 339 9.92 -0.41 -10.19
C ASP A 339 10.54 -0.09 -8.82
N VAL A 340 9.89 0.75 -8.01
CA VAL A 340 10.34 1.09 -6.65
C VAL A 340 10.39 -0.14 -5.74
N ALA A 341 9.38 -1.00 -5.80
CA ALA A 341 9.34 -2.22 -4.98
C ALA A 341 10.53 -3.15 -5.28
N VAL A 342 10.86 -3.34 -6.56
CA VAL A 342 12.01 -4.15 -6.96
C VAL A 342 13.32 -3.43 -6.63
N ALA A 343 13.41 -2.12 -6.85
CA ALA A 343 14.59 -1.33 -6.53
C ALA A 343 14.96 -1.37 -5.05
N LEU A 344 13.98 -1.32 -4.16
CA LEU A 344 14.16 -1.43 -2.71
C LEU A 344 14.39 -2.87 -2.23
N GLY A 345 14.05 -3.88 -3.04
CA GLY A 345 13.98 -5.27 -2.60
C GLY A 345 12.93 -5.47 -1.51
N SER A 346 11.79 -4.73 -1.60
CA SER A 346 10.74 -4.78 -0.59
C SER A 346 10.16 -6.19 -0.43
N GLU A 347 9.68 -6.50 0.77
CA GLU A 347 9.02 -7.79 1.05
C GLU A 347 7.72 -7.90 0.28
N PHE A 348 6.92 -6.82 0.28
CA PHE A 348 5.56 -6.83 -0.24
C PHE A 348 5.30 -5.65 -1.18
N ILE A 349 4.31 -5.85 -2.05
CA ILE A 349 3.67 -4.77 -2.80
C ILE A 349 2.15 -4.85 -2.61
N LYS A 350 1.51 -3.75 -2.25
CA LYS A 350 0.06 -3.58 -2.14
C LYS A 350 -0.42 -2.79 -3.35
N THR A 351 -1.16 -3.42 -4.26
CA THR A 351 -1.59 -2.78 -5.52
C THR A 351 -3.00 -3.19 -5.97
N GLY A 352 -3.86 -3.58 -5.01
CA GLY A 352 -5.26 -3.93 -5.25
C GLY A 352 -5.47 -5.35 -5.76
N ALA A 353 -6.69 -5.64 -6.20
CA ALA A 353 -7.04 -6.93 -6.80
C ALA A 353 -6.40 -7.11 -8.20
N PRO A 354 -6.31 -8.34 -8.72
CA PRO A 354 -5.96 -8.59 -10.12
C PRO A 354 -7.13 -8.24 -11.06
N ALA A 355 -7.67 -7.05 -10.92
CA ALA A 355 -8.79 -6.47 -11.65
C ALA A 355 -8.59 -4.95 -11.77
N ARG A 356 -9.28 -4.30 -12.73
CA ARG A 356 -9.13 -2.89 -13.11
C ARG A 356 -7.75 -2.57 -13.69
N SER A 357 -7.72 -1.73 -14.74
CA SER A 357 -6.49 -1.49 -15.53
C SER A 357 -5.38 -0.81 -14.73
N GLU A 358 -5.74 0.13 -13.85
CA GLU A 358 -4.80 0.86 -13.02
C GLU A 358 -4.12 -0.02 -11.95
N ARG A 359 -4.72 -1.15 -11.57
CA ARG A 359 -4.11 -2.17 -10.68
C ARG A 359 -3.25 -3.12 -11.51
N ASN A 360 -3.83 -3.67 -12.58
CA ASN A 360 -3.15 -4.62 -13.46
C ASN A 360 -1.89 -4.04 -14.11
N ALA A 361 -1.82 -2.73 -14.32
CA ALA A 361 -0.62 -2.06 -14.84
C ALA A 361 0.64 -2.38 -14.01
N LYS A 362 0.52 -2.42 -12.66
CA LYS A 362 1.64 -2.72 -11.75
C LYS A 362 2.01 -4.20 -11.81
N TYR A 363 1.02 -5.11 -11.81
CA TYR A 363 1.27 -6.54 -11.98
C TYR A 363 1.96 -6.83 -13.31
N ASN A 364 1.50 -6.22 -14.39
CA ASN A 364 2.10 -6.35 -15.72
C ASN A 364 3.54 -5.79 -15.75
N GLN A 365 3.83 -4.72 -15.01
CA GLN A 365 5.19 -4.20 -14.91
C GLN A 365 6.12 -5.16 -14.18
N LEU A 366 5.67 -5.77 -13.08
CA LEU A 366 6.43 -6.79 -12.36
C LEU A 366 6.71 -8.02 -13.24
N LEU A 367 5.74 -8.45 -14.09
CA LEU A 367 5.98 -9.51 -15.07
C LEU A 367 7.07 -9.12 -16.08
N ARG A 368 7.04 -7.88 -16.60
CA ARG A 368 8.09 -7.39 -17.52
C ARG A 368 9.46 -7.37 -16.83
N ILE A 369 9.51 -6.91 -15.58
CA ILE A 369 10.76 -6.93 -14.79
C ILE A 369 11.26 -8.36 -14.63
N GLN A 370 10.39 -9.32 -14.30
CA GLN A 370 10.76 -10.73 -14.22
C GLN A 370 11.33 -11.26 -15.55
N GLU A 371 10.72 -10.90 -16.69
CA GLU A 371 11.22 -11.28 -18.02
C GLU A 371 12.62 -10.67 -18.29
N PHE A 372 12.84 -9.40 -17.98
CA PHE A 372 14.14 -8.74 -18.17
C PHE A 372 15.23 -9.33 -17.29
N LEU A 373 14.91 -9.70 -16.05
CA LEU A 373 15.85 -10.32 -15.13
C LEU A 373 16.16 -11.78 -15.48
N ALA A 374 15.26 -12.46 -16.19
CA ALA A 374 15.39 -13.86 -16.56
C ALA A 374 15.82 -14.75 -15.38
N ASP A 375 16.93 -15.49 -15.49
CA ASP A 375 17.45 -16.38 -14.44
C ASP A 375 17.94 -15.65 -13.18
N ALA A 376 18.16 -14.33 -13.24
CA ALA A 376 18.53 -13.52 -12.08
C ALA A 376 17.31 -13.14 -11.24
N ALA A 377 16.09 -13.31 -11.74
CA ALA A 377 14.89 -13.00 -10.99
C ALA A 377 14.73 -13.93 -9.78
N SER A 378 14.50 -13.35 -8.61
CA SER A 378 14.11 -14.09 -7.41
C SER A 378 12.74 -13.63 -6.94
N TYR A 379 11.95 -14.55 -6.37
CA TYR A 379 10.67 -14.22 -5.77
C TYR A 379 10.79 -14.21 -4.25
N ARG A 380 10.38 -13.09 -3.63
CA ARG A 380 10.54 -12.87 -2.18
C ARG A 380 9.82 -13.92 -1.33
N GLY A 381 8.67 -14.45 -1.80
CA GLY A 381 7.88 -15.44 -1.08
C GLY A 381 8.64 -16.70 -0.70
N ARG A 382 9.64 -17.13 -1.49
CA ARG A 382 10.49 -18.28 -1.17
C ARG A 382 11.27 -18.12 0.14
N ASN A 383 11.52 -16.91 0.57
CA ASN A 383 12.35 -16.57 1.74
C ASN A 383 11.52 -16.07 2.93
N LEU A 384 10.19 -15.96 2.79
CA LEU A 384 9.32 -15.63 3.91
C LEU A 384 9.22 -16.88 4.80
N GLN A 385 9.67 -16.74 6.04
CA GLN A 385 9.44 -17.77 7.07
C GLN A 385 7.97 -17.64 7.49
N THR A 386 7.15 -18.61 7.09
CA THR A 386 5.73 -18.73 7.47
C THR A 386 5.53 -19.87 8.44
#